data_c8cd715bc537a82aa4d4179c891fa908
#
_entry.id   c8cd715bc537a82aa4d4179c891fa908
#
_cell.length_a   1.000
_cell.length_b   1.000
_cell.length_c   1.000
_cell.angle_alpha   90.00
_cell.angle_beta   90.00
_cell.angle_gamma   90.00
#
_symmetry.space_group_name_H-M   'P 1'
#
loop_
_entity.id
_entity.type
_entity.pdbx_description
1 polymer ?
#
loop_
_entity_poly.entity_id
_entity_poly.type
_entity_poly.pdbx_seq_one_letter_code
_entity_poly.pdbx_strand_id
1 'polypeptide(L)'
;VYPEDGLSIADSPLGYVDHGDENKEEAFLKIQDYLLSDEAQDAIQRTGRRTGYAGVSEENSDIFRADWGIDTERILTSVPTPAADVLMEALDLYQTRFKKPSLNVYCLDFSGSMQGTGNEQLVEAMSQILLQENAEKNLLQATEGEVNIVITFCDEIIQVYQVTDSTPQNLEKLYDEIRKEYCGG
;
A
#
# COMPACT_ATOMS: atom_id res chain seq x y z
N VAL A 1 20.65 8.29 5.99
CA VAL A 1 21.65 7.21 6.08
C VAL A 1 21.98 6.77 4.66
N TYR A 2 23.26 6.63 4.35
CA TYR A 2 23.75 6.18 3.04
C TYR A 2 24.54 4.87 3.27
N PRO A 3 23.90 3.70 3.12
CA PRO A 3 24.60 2.41 3.24
C PRO A 3 25.71 2.27 2.19
N GLU A 4 26.76 1.53 2.51
CA GLU A 4 27.88 1.28 1.59
C GLU A 4 27.44 0.41 0.40
N ASP A 5 26.53 -0.52 0.64
CA ASP A 5 26.03 -1.45 -0.39
C ASP A 5 25.09 -0.79 -1.40
N GLY A 6 24.61 0.43 -1.13
CA GLY A 6 23.68 1.17 -1.95
C GLY A 6 22.31 1.39 -1.28
N LEU A 7 21.36 1.90 -2.04
CA LEU A 7 20.04 2.31 -1.57
C LEU A 7 18.95 1.58 -2.37
N SER A 8 17.82 1.33 -1.73
CA SER A 8 16.58 1.10 -2.46
C SER A 8 16.07 2.44 -2.97
N ILE A 9 16.16 2.67 -4.28
CA ILE A 9 15.73 3.91 -4.91
C ILE A 9 14.30 3.72 -5.40
N ALA A 10 13.38 4.52 -4.83
CA ALA A 10 12.02 4.62 -5.33
C ALA A 10 11.97 5.72 -6.39
N ASP A 11 11.69 5.34 -7.61
CA ASP A 11 11.47 6.23 -8.73
C ASP A 11 9.97 6.30 -9.09
N SER A 12 9.60 7.32 -9.86
CA SER A 12 8.24 7.53 -10.32
C SER A 12 8.28 7.71 -11.85
N PRO A 13 8.42 6.62 -12.60
CA PRO A 13 8.53 6.70 -14.04
C PRO A 13 7.19 7.09 -14.68
N LEU A 14 7.27 7.89 -15.76
CA LEU A 14 6.15 8.13 -16.65
C LEU A 14 6.25 7.16 -17.83
N GLY A 15 5.24 6.30 -18.00
CA GLY A 15 5.14 5.34 -19.07
C GLY A 15 3.98 5.64 -20.02
N TYR A 16 4.15 5.37 -21.31
CA TYR A 16 3.08 5.40 -22.32
C TYR A 16 2.68 3.97 -22.68
N VAL A 17 1.37 3.72 -22.66
CA VAL A 17 0.83 2.47 -23.18
C VAL A 17 0.28 2.76 -24.56
N ASP A 18 0.98 2.27 -25.59
CA ASP A 18 0.61 2.47 -26.96
C ASP A 18 -0.66 1.68 -27.34
N HIS A 19 -1.67 2.40 -27.80
CA HIS A 19 -2.95 1.85 -28.31
C HIS A 19 -3.12 2.16 -29.80
N GLY A 20 -2.08 2.61 -30.51
CA GLY A 20 -2.13 2.99 -31.92
C GLY A 20 -2.89 4.30 -32.19
N ASP A 21 -2.93 5.20 -31.19
CA ASP A 21 -3.57 6.54 -31.31
C ASP A 21 -2.49 7.63 -31.35
N GLU A 22 -2.18 8.10 -32.54
CA GLU A 22 -1.13 9.10 -32.78
C GLU A 22 -1.37 10.42 -32.00
N ASN A 23 -2.63 10.82 -31.77
CA ASN A 23 -2.92 12.04 -31.02
C ASN A 23 -2.57 11.89 -29.53
N LYS A 24 -2.79 10.69 -28.98
CA LYS A 24 -2.42 10.41 -27.58
C LYS A 24 -0.91 10.31 -27.43
N GLU A 25 -0.23 9.70 -28.39
CA GLU A 25 1.23 9.65 -28.39
C GLU A 25 1.82 11.05 -28.45
N GLU A 26 1.34 11.93 -29.35
CA GLU A 26 1.78 13.32 -29.44
C GLU A 26 1.53 14.10 -28.13
N ALA A 27 0.37 13.88 -27.50
CA ALA A 27 0.06 14.49 -26.20
C ALA A 27 1.00 13.99 -25.10
N PHE A 28 1.31 12.68 -25.07
CA PHE A 28 2.27 12.11 -24.15
C PHE A 28 3.67 12.71 -24.32
N LEU A 29 4.15 12.81 -25.55
CA LEU A 29 5.46 13.39 -25.84
C LEU A 29 5.57 14.86 -25.37
N LYS A 30 4.51 15.65 -25.53
CA LYS A 30 4.47 17.02 -24.98
C LYS A 30 4.58 17.06 -23.45
N ILE A 31 3.93 16.12 -22.77
CA ILE A 31 4.01 15.99 -21.30
C ILE A 31 5.44 15.56 -20.91
N GLN A 32 6.02 14.62 -21.63
CA GLN A 32 7.39 14.16 -21.40
C GLN A 32 8.39 15.29 -21.57
N ASP A 33 8.29 16.05 -22.66
CA ASP A 33 9.18 17.19 -22.93
C ASP A 33 9.05 18.27 -21.85
N TYR A 34 7.83 18.56 -21.38
CA TYR A 34 7.62 19.48 -20.27
C TYR A 34 8.25 18.97 -18.97
N LEU A 35 8.05 17.70 -18.62
CA LEU A 35 8.60 17.12 -17.40
C LEU A 35 10.14 17.07 -17.41
N LEU A 36 10.76 17.00 -18.58
CA LEU A 36 12.21 17.04 -18.75
C LEU A 36 12.77 18.47 -18.87
N SER A 37 11.91 19.50 -18.91
CA SER A 37 12.35 20.90 -18.95
C SER A 37 12.97 21.33 -17.61
N ASP A 38 13.88 22.32 -17.66
CA ASP A 38 14.53 22.87 -16.46
C ASP A 38 13.50 23.39 -15.45
N GLU A 39 12.41 24.00 -15.92
CA GLU A 39 11.32 24.50 -15.08
C GLU A 39 10.65 23.37 -14.27
N ALA A 40 10.29 22.28 -14.94
CA ALA A 40 9.65 21.15 -14.29
C ALA A 40 10.61 20.40 -13.36
N GLN A 41 11.88 20.26 -13.77
CA GLN A 41 12.92 19.63 -12.95
C GLN A 41 13.19 20.43 -11.67
N ASP A 42 13.23 21.75 -11.74
CA ASP A 42 13.34 22.63 -10.58
C ASP A 42 12.10 22.50 -9.67
N ALA A 43 10.91 22.53 -10.25
CA ALA A 43 9.66 22.35 -9.50
C ALA A 43 9.60 21.00 -8.77
N ILE A 44 10.10 19.91 -9.38
CA ILE A 44 10.20 18.59 -8.74
C ILE A 44 11.18 18.65 -7.57
N GLN A 45 12.37 19.26 -7.74
CA GLN A 45 13.35 19.39 -6.67
C GLN A 45 12.81 20.18 -5.49
N ARG A 46 12.02 21.22 -5.72
CA ARG A 46 11.34 22.00 -4.66
C ARG A 46 10.39 21.18 -3.79
N THR A 47 9.94 20.03 -4.26
CA THR A 47 9.16 19.07 -3.46
C THR A 47 10.02 18.16 -2.57
N GLY A 48 11.35 18.33 -2.57
CA GLY A 48 12.30 17.48 -1.85
C GLY A 48 12.64 16.17 -2.57
N ARG A 49 12.32 16.06 -3.87
CA ARG A 49 12.67 14.90 -4.70
C ARG A 49 13.87 15.21 -5.58
N ARG A 50 14.82 14.30 -5.65
CA ARG A 50 15.90 14.40 -6.63
C ARG A 50 15.37 14.05 -8.01
N THR A 51 15.90 14.70 -9.03
CA THR A 51 15.60 14.43 -10.44
C THR A 51 16.67 13.59 -11.13
N GLY A 52 17.69 13.17 -10.37
CA GLY A 52 18.80 12.34 -10.84
C GLY A 52 19.52 11.65 -9.69
N TYR A 53 20.50 10.80 -10.05
CA TYR A 53 21.30 10.04 -9.07
C TYR A 53 22.41 10.88 -8.40
N ALA A 54 22.75 12.01 -8.94
CA ALA A 54 23.75 12.93 -8.41
C ALA A 54 23.35 14.39 -8.60
N GLY A 55 23.73 15.21 -7.61
CA GLY A 55 23.50 16.65 -7.66
C GLY A 55 22.06 17.08 -7.42
N VAL A 56 21.91 18.34 -7.13
CA VAL A 56 20.67 19.10 -7.11
C VAL A 56 21.02 20.54 -7.55
N SER A 57 20.04 21.33 -7.98
CA SER A 57 20.24 22.74 -8.28
C SER A 57 20.71 23.50 -7.04
N GLU A 58 21.67 24.40 -7.19
CA GLU A 58 22.14 25.27 -6.08
C GLU A 58 20.99 26.11 -5.50
N GLU A 59 20.02 26.48 -6.32
CA GLU A 59 18.83 27.23 -5.92
C GLU A 59 17.93 26.47 -4.92
N ASN A 60 18.04 25.14 -4.88
CA ASN A 60 17.27 24.26 -3.99
C ASN A 60 18.08 23.74 -2.79
N SER A 61 19.25 24.34 -2.51
CA SER A 61 20.14 23.93 -1.42
C SER A 61 19.50 24.07 -0.02
N ASP A 62 18.52 24.95 0.13
CA ASP A 62 17.74 25.14 1.37
C ASP A 62 16.76 23.97 1.62
N ILE A 63 16.39 23.23 0.60
CA ILE A 63 15.52 22.05 0.67
C ILE A 63 16.36 20.80 0.95
N PHE A 64 17.51 20.65 0.31
CA PHE A 64 18.42 19.52 0.47
C PHE A 64 19.54 19.81 1.46
N ARG A 65 19.17 20.04 2.70
CA ARG A 65 20.04 20.58 3.76
C ARG A 65 21.08 19.58 4.24
N ALA A 66 22.34 19.97 4.19
CA ALA A 66 23.46 19.16 4.67
C ALA A 66 23.43 18.93 6.19
N ASP A 67 22.89 19.88 6.98
CA ASP A 67 22.72 19.73 8.44
C ASP A 67 21.66 18.66 8.82
N TRP A 68 20.82 18.25 7.89
CA TRP A 68 19.94 17.09 8.04
C TRP A 68 20.57 15.78 7.59
N GLY A 69 21.87 15.81 7.25
CA GLY A 69 22.62 14.65 6.76
C GLY A 69 22.34 14.30 5.30
N ILE A 70 21.82 15.26 4.51
CA ILE A 70 21.62 15.08 3.07
C ILE A 70 22.92 15.46 2.35
N ASP A 71 23.52 14.49 1.67
CA ASP A 71 24.71 14.67 0.85
C ASP A 71 24.29 14.73 -0.63
N THR A 72 24.28 15.93 -1.22
CA THR A 72 23.87 16.16 -2.60
C THR A 72 24.95 15.83 -3.61
N GLU A 73 26.20 15.78 -3.19
CA GLU A 73 27.35 15.44 -4.06
C GLU A 73 27.51 13.93 -4.22
N ARG A 74 26.94 13.16 -3.30
CA ARG A 74 27.03 11.70 -3.32
C ARG A 74 26.21 11.13 -4.46
N ILE A 75 26.87 10.36 -5.33
CA ILE A 75 26.19 9.57 -6.37
C ILE A 75 25.42 8.44 -5.66
N LEU A 76 24.12 8.38 -5.93
CA LEU A 76 23.26 7.34 -5.40
C LEU A 76 23.40 6.08 -6.27
N THR A 77 23.77 4.98 -5.62
CA THR A 77 23.80 3.66 -6.24
C THR A 77 22.63 2.82 -5.73
N SER A 78 21.94 2.12 -6.62
CA SER A 78 20.88 1.22 -6.23
C SER A 78 21.44 -0.15 -5.86
N VAL A 79 20.85 -0.80 -4.86
CA VAL A 79 21.05 -2.22 -4.63
C VAL A 79 20.30 -3.02 -5.70
N PRO A 80 20.83 -4.16 -6.15
CA PRO A 80 20.10 -5.07 -7.03
C PRO A 80 18.80 -5.52 -6.38
N THR A 81 17.74 -5.66 -7.16
CA THR A 81 16.50 -6.25 -6.65
C THR A 81 16.76 -7.70 -6.24
N PRO A 82 16.43 -8.10 -5.01
CA PRO A 82 16.56 -9.48 -4.57
C PRO A 82 15.74 -10.45 -5.42
N ALA A 83 16.09 -11.73 -5.38
CA ALA A 83 15.27 -12.76 -6.00
C ALA A 83 13.88 -12.84 -5.35
N ALA A 84 12.88 -13.30 -6.10
CA ALA A 84 11.48 -13.27 -5.64
C ALA A 84 11.23 -14.06 -4.34
N ASP A 85 11.92 -15.19 -4.17
CA ASP A 85 11.88 -16.01 -2.95
C ASP A 85 12.40 -15.25 -1.71
N VAL A 86 13.49 -14.49 -1.87
CA VAL A 86 14.06 -13.65 -0.81
C VAL A 86 13.11 -12.51 -0.45
N LEU A 87 12.45 -11.91 -1.45
CA LEU A 87 11.43 -10.87 -1.21
C LEU A 87 10.23 -11.43 -0.46
N MET A 88 9.76 -12.61 -0.83
CA MET A 88 8.64 -13.26 -0.15
C MET A 88 8.99 -13.63 1.29
N GLU A 89 10.18 -14.15 1.55
CA GLU A 89 10.67 -14.43 2.90
C GLU A 89 10.77 -13.15 3.74
N ALA A 90 11.28 -12.06 3.16
CA ALA A 90 11.36 -10.77 3.85
C ALA A 90 9.98 -10.17 4.18
N LEU A 91 9.01 -10.31 3.27
CA LEU A 91 7.63 -9.88 3.49
C LEU A 91 6.94 -10.71 4.57
N ASP A 92 7.11 -12.03 4.56
CA ASP A 92 6.61 -12.91 5.61
C ASP A 92 7.22 -12.57 6.98
N LEU A 93 8.53 -12.39 7.02
CA LEU A 93 9.25 -11.98 8.24
C LEU A 93 8.73 -10.62 8.76
N TYR A 94 8.47 -9.67 7.86
CA TYR A 94 7.88 -8.39 8.24
C TYR A 94 6.49 -8.58 8.87
N GLN A 95 5.60 -9.32 8.22
CA GLN A 95 4.23 -9.54 8.70
C GLN A 95 4.20 -10.31 10.02
N THR A 96 5.10 -11.29 10.21
CA THR A 96 5.04 -12.19 11.37
C THR A 96 5.89 -11.72 12.56
N ARG A 97 6.91 -10.86 12.34
CA ARG A 97 7.89 -10.49 13.40
C ARG A 97 8.07 -8.99 13.60
N PHE A 98 8.01 -8.19 12.55
CA PHE A 98 8.35 -6.76 12.64
C PHE A 98 7.13 -5.84 12.63
N LYS A 99 6.05 -6.25 11.99
CA LYS A 99 4.79 -5.49 12.01
C LYS A 99 4.28 -5.37 13.44
N LYS A 100 4.00 -4.14 13.86
CA LYS A 100 3.36 -3.92 15.17
C LYS A 100 1.90 -4.36 15.11
N PRO A 101 1.37 -4.94 16.20
CA PRO A 101 -0.05 -5.25 16.28
C PRO A 101 -0.90 -4.01 15.99
N SER A 102 -1.93 -4.17 15.20
CA SER A 102 -2.86 -3.11 14.81
C SER A 102 -4.22 -3.30 15.48
N LEU A 103 -4.96 -2.21 15.59
CA LEU A 103 -6.38 -2.22 15.87
C LEU A 103 -7.10 -1.97 14.53
N ASN A 104 -7.79 -2.99 14.04
CA ASN A 104 -8.56 -2.91 12.80
C ASN A 104 -10.04 -2.80 13.12
N VAL A 105 -10.73 -1.88 12.46
CA VAL A 105 -12.18 -1.73 12.55
C VAL A 105 -12.78 -1.86 11.16
N TYR A 106 -13.59 -2.89 10.96
CA TYR A 106 -14.30 -3.15 9.72
C TYR A 106 -15.77 -2.78 9.89
N CYS A 107 -16.28 -1.88 9.08
CA CYS A 107 -17.69 -1.51 9.02
C CYS A 107 -18.32 -2.19 7.80
N LEU A 108 -19.19 -3.16 8.03
CA LEU A 108 -19.77 -4.02 7.00
C LEU A 108 -21.24 -3.64 6.78
N ASP A 109 -21.52 -3.17 5.59
CA ASP A 109 -22.85 -2.75 5.16
C ASP A 109 -23.66 -3.96 4.69
N PHE A 110 -24.72 -4.29 5.43
CA PHE A 110 -25.71 -5.33 5.10
C PHE A 110 -27.06 -4.72 4.72
N SER A 111 -27.11 -3.43 4.33
CA SER A 111 -28.36 -2.78 3.90
C SER A 111 -29.02 -3.48 2.72
N GLY A 112 -30.30 -3.18 2.49
CA GLY A 112 -31.08 -3.83 1.43
C GLY A 112 -30.50 -3.69 0.03
N SER A 113 -29.75 -2.61 -0.25
CA SER A 113 -29.04 -2.41 -1.52
C SER A 113 -27.88 -3.39 -1.74
N MET A 114 -27.38 -4.02 -0.67
CA MET A 114 -26.31 -5.01 -0.71
C MET A 114 -26.83 -6.45 -0.90
N GLN A 115 -28.15 -6.67 -0.98
CA GLN A 115 -28.72 -8.01 -1.14
C GLN A 115 -28.25 -8.70 -2.43
N GLY A 116 -28.02 -10.02 -2.34
CA GLY A 116 -27.49 -10.81 -3.45
C GLY A 116 -26.01 -10.62 -3.65
N THR A 117 -25.60 -10.23 -4.84
CA THR A 117 -24.18 -10.17 -5.24
C THR A 117 -23.33 -9.25 -4.35
N GLY A 118 -23.88 -8.14 -3.86
CA GLY A 118 -23.17 -7.22 -2.96
C GLY A 118 -22.76 -7.92 -1.65
N ASN A 119 -23.72 -8.61 -1.03
CA ASN A 119 -23.47 -9.36 0.19
C ASN A 119 -22.52 -10.55 -0.03
N GLU A 120 -22.67 -11.27 -1.13
CA GLU A 120 -21.76 -12.37 -1.49
C GLU A 120 -20.31 -11.87 -1.65
N GLN A 121 -20.12 -10.74 -2.34
CA GLN A 121 -18.81 -10.14 -2.52
C GLN A 121 -18.21 -9.61 -1.20
N LEU A 122 -19.04 -9.04 -0.32
CA LEU A 122 -18.61 -8.57 1.00
C LEU A 122 -18.11 -9.74 1.86
N VAL A 123 -18.89 -10.82 1.93
CA VAL A 123 -18.51 -12.02 2.67
C VAL A 123 -17.25 -12.67 2.08
N GLU A 124 -17.14 -12.72 0.75
CA GLU A 124 -15.94 -13.20 0.08
C GLU A 124 -14.71 -12.34 0.41
N ALA A 125 -14.84 -11.00 0.37
CA ALA A 125 -13.75 -10.11 0.76
C ALA A 125 -13.30 -10.33 2.22
N MET A 126 -14.24 -10.55 3.13
CA MET A 126 -13.91 -10.87 4.52
C MET A 126 -13.22 -12.23 4.67
N SER A 127 -13.50 -13.19 3.78
CA SER A 127 -12.78 -14.46 3.74
C SER A 127 -11.29 -14.29 3.42
N GLN A 128 -10.96 -13.33 2.55
CA GLN A 128 -9.57 -13.04 2.16
C GLN A 128 -8.77 -12.36 3.28
N ILE A 129 -9.46 -11.77 4.26
CA ILE A 129 -8.83 -11.06 5.39
C ILE A 129 -8.78 -11.94 6.64
N LEU A 130 -9.89 -12.61 6.98
CA LEU A 130 -10.05 -13.31 8.24
C LEU A 130 -9.60 -14.77 8.20
N LEU A 131 -9.75 -15.46 7.06
CA LEU A 131 -9.25 -16.83 6.93
C LEU A 131 -7.75 -16.79 6.64
N GLN A 132 -6.94 -17.19 7.61
CA GLN A 132 -5.48 -16.98 7.55
C GLN A 132 -4.82 -17.66 6.34
N GLU A 133 -5.34 -18.81 5.91
CA GLU A 133 -4.89 -19.48 4.69
C GLU A 133 -5.04 -18.61 3.42
N ASN A 134 -6.07 -17.77 3.34
CA ASN A 134 -6.26 -16.80 2.26
C ASN A 134 -5.47 -15.52 2.52
N ALA A 135 -5.47 -15.03 3.76
CA ALA A 135 -4.78 -13.83 4.17
C ALA A 135 -3.26 -13.91 3.89
N GLU A 136 -2.63 -15.06 4.14
CA GLU A 136 -1.22 -15.31 3.83
C GLU A 136 -0.89 -15.11 2.35
N LYS A 137 -1.75 -15.58 1.45
CA LYS A 137 -1.58 -15.41 0.00
C LYS A 137 -1.59 -13.94 -0.44
N ASN A 138 -2.27 -13.09 0.34
CA ASN A 138 -2.44 -11.66 0.09
C ASN A 138 -1.56 -10.79 1.00
N LEU A 139 -0.69 -11.39 1.83
CA LEU A 139 0.13 -10.71 2.85
C LEU A 139 -0.71 -9.87 3.83
N LEU A 140 -1.89 -10.38 4.18
CA LEU A 140 -2.84 -9.77 5.10
C LEU A 140 -2.99 -10.56 6.42
N GLN A 141 -2.14 -11.56 6.65
CA GLN A 141 -2.19 -12.40 7.85
C GLN A 141 -2.11 -11.57 9.14
N ALA A 142 -2.92 -11.97 10.11
CA ALA A 142 -2.94 -11.32 11.41
C ALA A 142 -1.64 -11.55 12.18
N THR A 143 -1.25 -10.54 12.96
CA THR A 143 -0.08 -10.56 13.83
C THR A 143 -0.52 -10.88 15.28
N GLU A 144 0.33 -11.50 16.05
CA GLU A 144 0.08 -11.73 17.48
C GLU A 144 -0.22 -10.40 18.21
N GLY A 145 -1.29 -10.38 19.00
CA GLY A 145 -1.75 -9.18 19.71
C GLY A 145 -2.57 -8.20 18.87
N GLU A 146 -2.86 -8.52 17.61
CA GLU A 146 -3.74 -7.72 16.78
C GLU A 146 -5.19 -7.81 17.25
N VAL A 147 -5.88 -6.67 17.25
CA VAL A 147 -7.28 -6.56 17.65
C VAL A 147 -8.14 -6.28 16.41
N ASN A 148 -9.15 -7.10 16.20
CA ASN A 148 -10.10 -6.92 15.11
C ASN A 148 -11.50 -6.65 15.68
N ILE A 149 -12.11 -5.54 15.25
CA ILE A 149 -13.48 -5.16 15.55
C ILE A 149 -14.25 -5.17 14.24
N VAL A 150 -15.38 -5.85 14.21
CA VAL A 150 -16.29 -5.85 13.06
C VAL A 150 -17.62 -5.31 13.51
N ILE A 151 -18.09 -4.28 12.81
CA ILE A 151 -19.39 -3.65 13.01
C ILE A 151 -20.24 -3.96 11.79
N THR A 152 -21.27 -4.77 11.96
CA THR A 152 -22.26 -5.03 10.92
C THR A 152 -23.44 -4.07 11.10
N PHE A 153 -23.91 -3.48 10.00
CA PHE A 153 -24.99 -2.52 10.05
C PHE A 153 -25.91 -2.58 8.81
N CYS A 154 -27.11 -2.07 8.95
CA CYS A 154 -28.01 -1.70 7.87
C CYS A 154 -28.52 -0.28 8.12
N ASP A 155 -29.77 -0.06 8.50
CA ASP A 155 -30.28 1.24 8.97
C ASP A 155 -29.77 1.57 10.37
N GLU A 156 -29.48 0.52 11.16
CA GLU A 156 -28.90 0.57 12.50
C GLU A 156 -27.77 -0.44 12.60
N ILE A 157 -27.01 -0.38 13.69
CA ILE A 157 -25.99 -1.38 14.01
C ILE A 157 -26.69 -2.71 14.31
N ILE A 158 -26.36 -3.75 13.55
CA ILE A 158 -26.85 -5.10 13.75
C ILE A 158 -26.07 -5.73 14.89
N GLN A 159 -24.73 -5.76 14.78
CA GLN A 159 -23.86 -6.41 15.75
C GLN A 159 -22.47 -5.76 15.77
N VAL A 160 -21.80 -5.86 16.92
CA VAL A 160 -20.38 -5.50 17.10
C VAL A 160 -19.64 -6.74 17.59
N TYR A 161 -18.71 -7.20 16.81
CA TYR A 161 -17.82 -8.31 17.17
C TYR A 161 -16.46 -7.74 17.53
N GLN A 162 -15.82 -8.30 18.56
CA GLN A 162 -14.46 -7.93 18.94
C GLN A 162 -13.63 -9.19 19.20
N VAL A 163 -12.51 -9.28 18.51
CA VAL A 163 -11.49 -10.32 18.69
C VAL A 163 -10.20 -9.63 19.12
N THR A 164 -9.81 -9.87 20.37
CA THR A 164 -8.60 -9.31 20.99
C THR A 164 -7.39 -10.24 20.91
N ASP A 165 -7.61 -11.48 20.51
CA ASP A 165 -6.60 -12.49 20.27
C ASP A 165 -6.87 -13.09 18.88
N SER A 166 -6.19 -12.53 17.88
CA SER A 166 -6.41 -12.84 16.46
C SER A 166 -5.72 -14.14 16.04
N THR A 167 -5.96 -15.20 16.81
CA THR A 167 -5.58 -16.55 16.39
C THR A 167 -6.39 -17.01 15.17
N PRO A 168 -5.86 -17.89 14.32
CA PRO A 168 -6.60 -18.44 13.18
C PRO A 168 -7.99 -18.95 13.54
N GLN A 169 -8.13 -19.66 14.67
CA GLN A 169 -9.38 -20.21 15.15
C GLN A 169 -10.40 -19.14 15.57
N ASN A 170 -9.93 -18.04 16.17
CA ASN A 170 -10.82 -16.94 16.58
C ASN A 170 -11.28 -16.11 15.38
N LEU A 171 -10.42 -15.92 14.41
CA LEU A 171 -10.75 -15.22 13.16
C LEU A 171 -11.70 -16.06 12.28
N GLU A 172 -11.52 -17.37 12.21
CA GLU A 172 -12.44 -18.28 11.54
C GLU A 172 -13.84 -18.24 12.17
N LYS A 173 -13.93 -18.28 13.51
CA LYS A 173 -15.21 -18.11 14.22
C LYS A 173 -15.86 -16.76 13.92
N LEU A 174 -15.08 -15.68 13.91
CA LEU A 174 -15.57 -14.35 13.54
C LEU A 174 -16.14 -14.35 12.13
N TYR A 175 -15.42 -14.94 11.17
CA TYR A 175 -15.90 -15.10 9.80
C TYR A 175 -17.20 -15.91 9.73
N ASP A 176 -17.28 -17.01 10.49
CA ASP A 176 -18.48 -17.85 10.57
C ASP A 176 -19.71 -17.13 11.13
N GLU A 177 -19.53 -16.16 12.01
CA GLU A 177 -20.62 -15.31 12.49
C GLU A 177 -21.03 -14.27 11.43
N ILE A 178 -20.05 -13.57 10.81
CA ILE A 178 -20.32 -12.55 9.80
C ILE A 178 -21.12 -13.10 8.62
N ARG A 179 -20.77 -14.30 8.13
CA ARG A 179 -21.46 -14.90 6.97
C ARG A 179 -22.91 -15.33 7.25
N LYS A 180 -23.34 -15.35 8.51
CA LYS A 180 -24.72 -15.62 8.92
C LYS A 180 -25.57 -14.37 9.00
N GLU A 181 -24.91 -13.20 8.99
CA GLU A 181 -25.62 -11.93 9.08
C GLU A 181 -26.53 -11.72 7.89
N TYR A 182 -27.70 -11.22 8.18
CA TYR A 182 -28.71 -10.90 7.19
C TYR A 182 -29.46 -9.64 7.61
N CYS A 183 -29.52 -8.67 6.74
CA CYS A 183 -30.46 -7.58 6.90
C CYS A 183 -31.73 -7.92 6.07
N GLY A 184 -32.78 -8.28 6.77
CA GLY A 184 -34.12 -8.34 6.19
C GLY A 184 -34.60 -6.91 6.01
N GLY A 185 -34.48 -6.36 4.80
CA GLY A 185 -35.12 -5.09 4.46
C GLY A 185 -36.63 -5.19 4.48
#